data_99b7ede722eb1535d1f6f501ec186ee3
#
_entry.id   99b7ede722eb1535d1f6f501ec186ee3
#
_cell.length_a   1.000
_cell.length_b   1.000
_cell.length_c   1.000
_cell.angle_alpha   90.00
_cell.angle_beta   90.00
_cell.angle_gamma   90.00
#
_symmetry.space_group_name_H-M   'P 1'
#
loop_
_entity.id
_entity.type
_entity.pdbx_description
1 polymer ?
#
loop_
_entity_poly.entity_id
_entity_poly.type
_entity_poly.pdbx_seq_one_letter_code
_entity_poly.pdbx_strand_id
1 'polypeptide(L)'
;MAQSSIELNHFYVTVDSATYAAIEQSSFLKQEFANFEKRTTVRADRSYTGIYFYGTKTYFEFFDSAQEKRAVGETAVAFGVDAVGAMPDIEGAHRDLITRGWNDQQIPWFYRLSPVPQLAKGLESWIMEYTPEFLAKWRPEGGVGQGVTRAEVLKRYKSVLAETPADAYLDDVTGLTLALPADEMERMMHWMGQVKPAVTIRFLPMGQGPHGLRSVSFRLRKAPAERMTVRFGARSVLTLRPDKTAIWEF
;
A
#
# COMPACT_ATOMS: atom_id res chain seq x y z
N MET A 1 -12.89 26.34 -2.52
CA MET A 1 -11.88 25.54 -1.81
C MET A 1 -11.32 24.57 -2.83
N ALA A 2 -9.98 24.42 -2.94
CA ALA A 2 -9.40 23.41 -3.82
C ALA A 2 -9.81 22.03 -3.29
N GLN A 3 -10.33 21.18 -4.18
CA GLN A 3 -10.67 19.80 -3.85
C GLN A 3 -9.37 19.09 -3.43
N SER A 4 -9.34 18.49 -2.24
CA SER A 4 -8.19 17.71 -1.79
C SER A 4 -7.93 16.58 -2.77
N SER A 5 -6.68 16.42 -3.24
CA SER A 5 -6.34 15.32 -4.12
C SER A 5 -6.49 13.99 -3.38
N ILE A 6 -7.09 13.01 -4.07
CA ILE A 6 -7.13 11.63 -3.60
C ILE A 6 -5.89 10.94 -4.14
N GLU A 7 -5.14 10.33 -3.28
CA GLU A 7 -3.85 9.76 -3.65
C GLU A 7 -3.70 8.33 -3.09
N LEU A 8 -2.75 7.58 -3.61
CA LEU A 8 -2.44 6.25 -3.09
C LEU A 8 -1.94 6.37 -1.64
N ASN A 9 -2.62 5.70 -0.73
CA ASN A 9 -2.19 5.58 0.66
C ASN A 9 -1.32 4.35 0.85
N HIS A 10 -1.85 3.18 0.48
CA HIS A 10 -1.11 1.92 0.49
C HIS A 10 -1.75 0.90 -0.45
N PHE A 11 -1.03 -0.18 -0.67
CA PHE A 11 -1.56 -1.41 -1.26
C PHE A 11 -0.94 -2.61 -0.59
N TYR A 12 -1.59 -3.77 -0.71
CA TYR A 12 -0.95 -5.03 -0.40
C TYR A 12 -1.02 -5.99 -1.59
N VAL A 13 -0.14 -6.97 -1.59
CA VAL A 13 -0.19 -8.12 -2.49
C VAL A 13 0.11 -9.40 -1.73
N THR A 14 -0.66 -10.43 -2.02
CA THR A 14 -0.43 -11.78 -1.52
C THR A 14 0.48 -12.53 -2.48
N VAL A 15 1.58 -13.06 -1.98
CA VAL A 15 2.56 -13.84 -2.75
C VAL A 15 2.65 -15.26 -2.20
N ASP A 16 3.22 -16.18 -2.98
CA ASP A 16 3.49 -17.53 -2.48
C ASP A 16 4.54 -17.52 -1.35
N SER A 17 4.55 -18.56 -0.51
CA SER A 17 5.41 -18.63 0.67
C SER A 17 6.91 -18.59 0.35
N ALA A 18 7.32 -19.12 -0.80
CA ALA A 18 8.74 -19.07 -1.22
C ALA A 18 9.14 -17.64 -1.59
N THR A 19 8.30 -16.93 -2.33
CA THR A 19 8.48 -15.50 -2.65
C THR A 19 8.46 -14.66 -1.37
N TYR A 20 7.50 -14.89 -0.47
CA TYR A 20 7.42 -14.18 0.82
C TYR A 20 8.71 -14.34 1.65
N ALA A 21 9.19 -15.58 1.78
CA ALA A 21 10.43 -15.87 2.51
C ALA A 21 11.66 -15.21 1.85
N ALA A 22 11.74 -15.20 0.52
CA ALA A 22 12.84 -14.55 -0.21
C ALA A 22 12.83 -13.02 0.00
N ILE A 23 11.65 -12.39 0.03
CA ILE A 23 11.49 -10.96 0.36
C ILE A 23 11.92 -10.71 1.81
N GLU A 24 11.42 -11.53 2.75
CA GLU A 24 11.75 -11.40 4.17
C GLU A 24 13.25 -11.54 4.45
N GLN A 25 13.95 -12.42 3.76
CA GLN A 25 15.37 -12.70 3.98
C GLN A 25 16.31 -11.77 3.22
N SER A 26 15.81 -10.95 2.30
CA SER A 26 16.63 -10.09 1.45
C SER A 26 17.34 -8.99 2.25
N SER A 27 18.66 -9.07 2.33
CA SER A 27 19.50 -8.00 2.89
C SER A 27 19.40 -6.71 2.07
N PHE A 28 19.36 -6.83 0.73
CA PHE A 28 19.19 -5.68 -0.16
C PHE A 28 17.91 -4.89 0.15
N LEU A 29 16.77 -5.57 0.31
CA LEU A 29 15.52 -4.88 0.61
C LEU A 29 15.55 -4.15 1.96
N LYS A 30 16.18 -4.74 2.95
CA LYS A 30 16.28 -4.19 4.31
C LYS A 30 17.30 -3.06 4.45
N GLN A 31 18.44 -3.18 3.77
CA GLN A 31 19.58 -2.31 4.01
C GLN A 31 19.73 -1.22 2.96
N GLU A 32 19.19 -1.43 1.74
CA GLU A 32 19.44 -0.54 0.62
C GLU A 32 18.16 -0.04 -0.05
N PHE A 33 17.11 -0.88 -0.16
CA PHE A 33 15.95 -0.50 -0.97
C PHE A 33 15.01 0.46 -0.23
N ALA A 34 14.51 0.08 0.94
CA ALA A 34 13.50 0.86 1.67
C ALA A 34 13.51 0.58 3.18
N ASN A 35 12.77 1.38 3.93
CA ASN A 35 12.38 1.03 5.30
C ASN A 35 11.61 -0.28 5.28
N PHE A 36 11.99 -1.20 6.14
CA PHE A 36 11.43 -2.54 6.23
C PHE A 36 10.89 -2.81 7.63
N GLU A 37 9.72 -3.40 7.70
CA GLU A 37 9.16 -3.91 8.96
C GLU A 37 8.43 -5.23 8.71
N LYS A 38 8.63 -6.24 9.56
CA LYS A 38 7.71 -7.37 9.67
C LYS A 38 6.88 -7.18 10.92
N ARG A 39 5.57 -7.12 10.77
CA ARG A 39 4.66 -6.80 11.88
C ARG A 39 3.42 -7.66 11.85
N THR A 40 2.98 -8.08 13.04
CA THR A 40 1.64 -8.63 13.24
C THR A 40 0.70 -7.51 13.67
N THR A 41 -0.37 -7.33 12.93
CA THR A 41 -1.45 -6.40 13.29
C THR A 41 -2.58 -7.20 13.92
N VAL A 42 -2.98 -6.79 15.13
CA VAL A 42 -4.10 -7.39 15.86
C VAL A 42 -5.29 -6.46 15.78
N ARG A 43 -6.40 -6.95 15.22
CA ARG A 43 -7.69 -6.28 15.18
C ARG A 43 -8.70 -7.06 16.02
N ALA A 44 -9.86 -6.50 16.25
CA ALA A 44 -10.94 -7.16 16.98
C ALA A 44 -11.47 -8.42 16.25
N ASP A 45 -11.44 -8.40 14.93
CA ASP A 45 -11.99 -9.44 14.06
C ASP A 45 -10.93 -10.44 13.58
N ARG A 46 -9.65 -10.07 13.54
CA ARG A 46 -8.56 -10.92 13.04
C ARG A 46 -7.18 -10.39 13.40
N SER A 47 -6.18 -11.29 13.31
CA SER A 47 -4.76 -10.93 13.31
C SER A 47 -4.14 -11.34 11.98
N TYR A 48 -3.18 -10.56 11.50
CA TYR A 48 -2.43 -10.88 10.28
C TYR A 48 -0.99 -10.39 10.38
N THR A 49 -0.08 -11.10 9.72
CA THR A 49 1.34 -10.76 9.69
C THR A 49 1.76 -10.40 8.27
N GLY A 50 2.35 -9.22 8.12
CA GLY A 50 2.82 -8.72 6.83
C GLY A 50 4.25 -8.20 6.90
N ILE A 51 4.85 -8.08 5.71
CA ILE A 51 6.09 -7.34 5.47
C ILE A 51 5.71 -5.99 4.89
N TYR A 52 6.24 -4.93 5.49
CA TYR A 52 5.92 -3.55 5.15
C TYR A 52 7.14 -2.83 4.62
N PHE A 53 6.95 -2.04 3.57
CA PHE A 53 7.93 -1.11 3.02
C PHE A 53 7.34 0.29 2.98
N TYR A 54 8.15 1.30 3.34
CA TYR A 54 7.69 2.67 3.49
C TYR A 54 8.40 3.61 2.54
N GLY A 55 7.62 4.27 1.68
CA GLY A 55 8.05 5.39 0.88
C GLY A 55 7.89 6.73 1.61
N THR A 56 7.86 7.82 0.86
CA THR A 56 7.65 9.17 1.41
C THR A 56 6.19 9.43 1.78
N LYS A 57 5.24 8.98 0.96
CA LYS A 57 3.79 9.18 1.15
C LYS A 57 2.98 7.89 1.09
N THR A 58 3.56 6.82 0.57
CA THR A 58 2.89 5.54 0.36
C THR A 58 3.66 4.44 1.05
N TYR A 59 2.96 3.47 1.65
CA TYR A 59 3.56 2.22 2.07
C TYR A 59 2.92 1.05 1.32
N PHE A 60 3.55 -0.12 1.37
CA PHE A 60 2.98 -1.34 0.77
C PHE A 60 3.35 -2.58 1.57
N GLU A 61 2.54 -3.60 1.40
CA GLU A 61 2.54 -4.79 2.24
C GLU A 61 2.59 -6.06 1.40
N PHE A 62 3.36 -7.04 1.88
CA PHE A 62 3.34 -8.40 1.35
C PHE A 62 2.74 -9.35 2.37
N PHE A 63 1.86 -10.22 1.90
CA PHE A 63 1.28 -11.30 2.70
C PHE A 63 1.65 -12.67 2.14
N ASP A 64 1.87 -13.64 3.03
CA ASP A 64 2.05 -15.03 2.67
C ASP A 64 0.68 -15.67 2.40
N SER A 65 0.48 -16.23 1.21
CA SER A 65 -0.76 -16.86 0.79
C SER A 65 -1.19 -18.01 1.68
N ALA A 66 -0.25 -18.83 2.14
CA ALA A 66 -0.53 -19.97 3.01
C ALA A 66 -0.87 -19.52 4.44
N GLN A 67 -0.14 -18.54 5.00
CA GLN A 67 -0.37 -18.04 6.34
C GLN A 67 -1.71 -17.30 6.45
N GLU A 68 -2.02 -16.46 5.47
CA GLU A 68 -3.24 -15.63 5.48
C GLU A 68 -4.45 -16.32 4.82
N LYS A 69 -4.26 -17.52 4.26
CA LYS A 69 -5.30 -18.29 3.53
C LYS A 69 -5.94 -17.48 2.39
N ARG A 70 -5.09 -16.77 1.64
CA ARG A 70 -5.48 -15.93 0.50
C ARG A 70 -4.92 -16.49 -0.80
N ALA A 71 -5.55 -16.15 -1.91
CA ALA A 71 -5.03 -16.50 -3.23
C ALA A 71 -3.77 -15.68 -3.56
N VAL A 72 -2.80 -16.29 -4.23
CA VAL A 72 -1.65 -15.56 -4.80
C VAL A 72 -2.15 -14.53 -5.80
N GLY A 73 -1.67 -13.29 -5.68
CA GLY A 73 -2.12 -12.14 -6.47
C GLY A 73 -3.29 -11.37 -5.84
N GLU A 74 -3.95 -11.90 -4.81
CA GLU A 74 -4.96 -11.14 -4.07
C GLU A 74 -4.38 -9.84 -3.54
N THR A 75 -5.09 -8.75 -3.80
CA THR A 75 -4.56 -7.39 -3.66
C THR A 75 -5.62 -6.46 -3.09
N ALA A 76 -5.21 -5.44 -2.37
CA ALA A 76 -6.04 -4.27 -2.13
C ALA A 76 -5.29 -2.98 -2.46
N VAL A 77 -6.03 -1.98 -2.89
CA VAL A 77 -5.53 -0.64 -3.20
C VAL A 77 -6.31 0.39 -2.41
N ALA A 78 -5.67 0.97 -1.41
CA ALA A 78 -6.24 1.99 -0.55
C ALA A 78 -5.79 3.38 -1.01
N PHE A 79 -6.73 4.25 -1.25
CA PHE A 79 -6.49 5.67 -1.45
C PHE A 79 -6.68 6.43 -0.15
N GLY A 80 -6.20 7.66 -0.09
CA GLY A 80 -6.32 8.48 1.10
C GLY A 80 -6.45 9.96 0.77
N VAL A 81 -6.92 10.71 1.76
CA VAL A 81 -7.00 12.16 1.73
C VAL A 81 -6.03 12.76 2.75
N ASP A 82 -5.48 13.94 2.45
CA ASP A 82 -4.47 14.62 3.27
C ASP A 82 -5.07 15.70 4.20
N ALA A 83 -6.40 15.73 4.36
CA ALA A 83 -7.07 16.65 5.25
C ALA A 83 -8.28 15.99 5.92
N VAL A 84 -8.58 16.42 7.15
CA VAL A 84 -9.76 15.96 7.89
C VAL A 84 -11.03 16.48 7.21
N GLY A 85 -12.03 15.62 7.03
CA GLY A 85 -13.29 15.93 6.37
C GLY A 85 -13.19 16.07 4.85
N ALA A 86 -12.07 15.61 4.25
CA ALA A 86 -11.85 15.70 2.81
C ALA A 86 -12.30 14.45 2.03
N MET A 87 -12.85 13.44 2.71
CA MET A 87 -13.36 12.24 2.05
C MET A 87 -14.53 12.63 1.12
N PRO A 88 -14.47 12.24 -0.18
CA PRO A 88 -15.50 12.60 -1.14
C PRO A 88 -16.83 11.91 -0.82
N ASP A 89 -17.90 12.47 -1.37
CA ASP A 89 -19.19 11.80 -1.49
C ASP A 89 -19.26 11.13 -2.87
N ILE A 90 -19.36 9.80 -2.90
CA ILE A 90 -19.42 9.02 -4.13
C ILE A 90 -20.70 8.19 -4.09
N GLU A 91 -21.55 8.40 -5.10
CA GLU A 91 -22.78 7.63 -5.26
C GLU A 91 -22.48 6.12 -5.40
N GLY A 92 -23.26 5.29 -4.72
CA GLY A 92 -23.07 3.84 -4.73
C GLY A 92 -21.89 3.34 -3.89
N ALA A 93 -21.28 4.22 -3.08
CA ALA A 93 -20.25 3.81 -2.11
C ALA A 93 -20.81 3.76 -0.69
N HIS A 94 -20.26 2.84 0.12
CA HIS A 94 -20.59 2.67 1.52
C HIS A 94 -19.49 3.24 2.41
N ARG A 95 -19.88 4.04 3.42
CA ARG A 95 -18.97 4.62 4.41
C ARG A 95 -19.07 3.90 5.73
N ASP A 96 -17.95 3.38 6.22
CA ASP A 96 -17.81 2.75 7.54
C ASP A 96 -16.81 3.50 8.40
N LEU A 97 -16.91 3.29 9.73
CA LEU A 97 -15.88 3.62 10.69
C LEU A 97 -15.14 2.35 11.10
N ILE A 98 -13.87 2.26 10.78
CA ILE A 98 -13.01 1.15 11.20
C ILE A 98 -12.39 1.47 12.54
N THR A 99 -12.47 0.54 13.48
CA THR A 99 -11.88 0.66 14.82
C THR A 99 -10.62 -0.19 14.95
N ARG A 100 -9.79 0.14 15.93
CA ARG A 100 -8.57 -0.57 16.27
C ARG A 100 -8.42 -0.68 17.78
N GLY A 101 -7.89 -1.81 18.25
CA GLY A 101 -7.46 -1.98 19.63
C GLY A 101 -6.28 -1.07 19.97
N TRP A 102 -6.38 -0.36 21.09
CA TRP A 102 -5.33 0.48 21.63
C TRP A 102 -5.41 0.47 23.16
N ASN A 103 -4.42 -0.13 23.84
CA ASN A 103 -4.41 -0.25 25.30
C ASN A 103 -5.76 -0.71 25.87
N ASP A 104 -6.23 -1.89 25.42
CA ASP A 104 -7.49 -2.54 25.84
C ASP A 104 -8.79 -1.77 25.49
N GLN A 105 -8.69 -0.69 24.72
CA GLN A 105 -9.83 0.05 24.20
C GLN A 105 -9.95 -0.07 22.69
N GLN A 106 -11.18 -0.11 22.17
CA GLN A 106 -11.43 0.09 20.75
C GLN A 106 -11.54 1.59 20.47
N ILE A 107 -10.67 2.08 19.59
CA ILE A 107 -10.71 3.50 19.19
C ILE A 107 -11.06 3.63 17.71
N PRO A 108 -11.74 4.71 17.29
CA PRO A 108 -11.90 5.06 15.89
C PRO A 108 -10.54 5.14 15.21
N TRP A 109 -10.34 4.35 14.13
CA TRP A 109 -9.06 4.33 13.42
C TRP A 109 -9.11 5.20 12.16
N PHE A 110 -9.99 4.83 11.23
CA PHE A 110 -10.20 5.59 10.02
C PHE A 110 -11.61 5.39 9.46
N TYR A 111 -12.12 6.39 8.76
CA TYR A 111 -13.28 6.23 7.90
C TYR A 111 -12.86 5.54 6.62
N ARG A 112 -13.67 4.60 6.15
CA ARG A 112 -13.49 3.87 4.90
C ARG A 112 -14.68 4.12 4.00
N LEU A 113 -14.43 4.53 2.74
CA LEU A 113 -15.42 4.63 1.68
C LEU A 113 -15.13 3.56 0.64
N SER A 114 -16.00 2.57 0.51
CA SER A 114 -15.83 1.42 -0.38
C SER A 114 -16.95 1.34 -1.41
N PRO A 115 -16.66 0.91 -2.64
CA PRO A 115 -17.69 0.65 -3.64
C PRO A 115 -18.58 -0.53 -3.22
N VAL A 116 -19.88 -0.44 -3.55
CA VAL A 116 -20.86 -1.50 -3.32
C VAL A 116 -21.61 -1.75 -4.63
N PRO A 117 -21.63 -3.00 -5.12
CA PRO A 117 -20.94 -4.19 -4.61
C PRO A 117 -19.42 -4.14 -4.81
N GLN A 118 -18.69 -5.11 -4.24
CA GLN A 118 -17.25 -5.26 -4.48
C GLN A 118 -16.95 -5.35 -5.98
N LEU A 119 -15.94 -4.62 -6.44
CA LEU A 119 -15.67 -4.42 -7.87
C LEU A 119 -15.05 -5.62 -8.56
N ALA A 120 -14.21 -6.36 -7.84
CA ALA A 120 -13.47 -7.49 -8.40
C ALA A 120 -13.22 -8.56 -7.34
N LYS A 121 -13.14 -9.83 -7.77
CA LYS A 121 -12.78 -10.94 -6.90
C LYS A 121 -11.28 -10.88 -6.58
N GLY A 122 -10.89 -10.90 -5.30
CA GLY A 122 -9.48 -10.85 -4.90
C GLY A 122 -8.80 -9.48 -5.12
N LEU A 123 -9.58 -8.44 -5.43
CA LEU A 123 -9.11 -7.06 -5.47
C LEU A 123 -10.10 -6.17 -4.71
N GLU A 124 -9.64 -5.63 -3.59
CA GLU A 124 -10.38 -4.63 -2.83
C GLU A 124 -9.88 -3.21 -3.17
N SER A 125 -10.77 -2.23 -3.11
CA SER A 125 -10.38 -0.82 -3.22
C SER A 125 -11.24 0.03 -2.31
N TRP A 126 -10.62 1.03 -1.67
CA TRP A 126 -11.34 1.99 -0.83
C TRP A 126 -10.59 3.32 -0.73
N ILE A 127 -11.30 4.34 -0.25
CA ILE A 127 -10.71 5.60 0.19
C ILE A 127 -10.73 5.61 1.71
N MET A 128 -9.67 6.10 2.35
CA MET A 128 -9.56 6.20 3.80
C MET A 128 -9.19 7.60 4.26
N GLU A 129 -9.70 7.94 5.46
CA GLU A 129 -9.37 9.16 6.18
C GLU A 129 -9.14 8.81 7.65
N TYR A 130 -7.92 9.04 8.15
CA TYR A 130 -7.62 8.80 9.56
C TYR A 130 -8.43 9.70 10.47
N THR A 131 -8.92 9.14 11.58
CA THR A 131 -9.65 9.94 12.58
C THR A 131 -8.70 10.83 13.39
N PRO A 132 -9.13 12.02 13.77
CA PRO A 132 -8.36 12.89 14.67
C PRO A 132 -8.03 12.22 16.00
N GLU A 133 -8.94 11.40 16.56
CA GLU A 133 -8.73 10.65 17.80
C GLU A 133 -7.57 9.68 17.70
N PHE A 134 -7.50 8.92 16.62
CA PHE A 134 -6.41 7.99 16.39
C PHE A 134 -5.08 8.72 16.23
N LEU A 135 -5.05 9.78 15.43
CA LEU A 135 -3.85 10.57 15.19
C LEU A 135 -3.38 11.30 16.46
N ALA A 136 -4.29 11.70 17.33
CA ALA A 136 -3.97 12.31 18.61
C ALA A 136 -3.35 11.31 19.61
N LYS A 137 -3.81 10.06 19.60
CA LYS A 137 -3.24 8.98 20.43
C LYS A 137 -1.92 8.47 19.88
N TRP A 138 -1.82 8.33 18.57
CA TRP A 138 -0.63 7.85 17.89
C TRP A 138 0.36 8.99 17.61
N ARG A 139 0.89 9.58 18.67
CA ARG A 139 1.91 10.62 18.60
C ARG A 139 3.28 10.02 18.92
N PRO A 140 4.24 10.08 17.99
CA PRO A 140 5.59 9.67 18.29
C PRO A 140 6.26 10.67 19.23
N GLU A 141 7.17 10.18 20.04
CA GLU A 141 8.05 11.04 20.83
C GLU A 141 8.91 11.92 19.91
N GLY A 142 9.27 13.12 20.35
CA GLY A 142 10.18 14.01 19.60
C GLY A 142 9.52 14.89 18.52
N GLY A 143 8.20 14.95 18.42
CA GLY A 143 7.48 15.94 17.59
C GLY A 143 7.45 15.65 16.08
N VAL A 144 8.05 14.57 15.61
CA VAL A 144 8.02 14.17 14.19
C VAL A 144 6.68 13.50 13.88
N GLY A 145 6.09 13.80 12.70
CA GLY A 145 4.85 13.16 12.27
C GLY A 145 3.61 13.65 13.02
N GLN A 146 3.54 14.92 13.40
CA GLN A 146 2.41 15.51 14.13
C GLN A 146 1.21 15.83 13.22
N GLY A 147 1.44 15.98 11.91
CA GLY A 147 0.41 16.36 10.95
C GLY A 147 -0.53 15.21 10.57
N VAL A 148 -1.54 15.55 9.75
CA VAL A 148 -2.59 14.62 9.28
C VAL A 148 -2.35 14.12 7.85
N THR A 149 -1.42 14.73 7.11
CA THR A 149 -1.10 14.29 5.75
C THR A 149 -0.47 12.90 5.76
N ARG A 150 -0.59 12.15 4.66
CA ARG A 150 0.02 10.81 4.54
C ARG A 150 1.52 10.83 4.82
N ALA A 151 2.23 11.83 4.32
CA ALA A 151 3.67 12.00 4.59
C ALA A 151 3.95 12.15 6.09
N GLU A 152 3.14 12.90 6.83
CA GLU A 152 3.27 13.05 8.28
C GLU A 152 2.87 11.77 9.03
N VAL A 153 1.84 11.08 8.56
CA VAL A 153 1.43 9.78 9.14
C VAL A 153 2.54 8.74 8.96
N LEU A 154 3.19 8.68 7.78
CA LEU A 154 4.30 7.74 7.54
C LEU A 154 5.55 8.04 8.38
N LYS A 155 5.79 9.29 8.75
CA LYS A 155 6.87 9.63 9.69
C LYS A 155 6.68 8.95 11.05
N ARG A 156 5.43 8.71 11.47
CA ARG A 156 5.14 7.99 12.71
C ARG A 156 5.60 6.53 12.65
N TYR A 157 5.42 5.85 11.51
CA TYR A 157 5.97 4.50 11.31
C TYR A 157 7.50 4.50 11.34
N LYS A 158 8.11 5.47 10.68
CA LYS A 158 9.58 5.58 10.64
C LYS A 158 10.21 5.84 12.00
N SER A 159 9.53 6.51 12.92
CA SER A 159 10.02 6.73 14.29
C SER A 159 10.03 5.44 15.12
N VAL A 160 9.20 4.45 14.76
CA VAL A 160 9.16 3.12 15.37
C VAL A 160 10.19 2.18 14.74
N LEU A 161 10.58 2.45 13.47
CA LEU A 161 11.56 1.65 12.73
C LEU A 161 12.98 2.18 13.03
N ALA A 162 13.61 1.66 14.04
CA ALA A 162 14.86 2.16 14.59
C ALA A 162 16.08 2.16 13.63
N GLU A 163 16.01 1.50 12.47
CA GLU A 163 17.12 1.32 11.55
C GLU A 163 16.72 1.54 10.08
N THR A 164 16.57 2.80 9.69
CA THR A 164 16.39 3.13 8.28
C THR A 164 17.72 3.46 7.65
N PRO A 165 18.07 2.87 6.48
CA PRO A 165 19.18 3.36 5.70
C PRO A 165 18.93 4.82 5.31
N ALA A 166 19.80 5.72 5.72
CA ALA A 166 19.64 7.16 5.47
C ALA A 166 19.58 7.48 3.96
N ASP A 167 20.11 6.58 3.13
CA ASP A 167 20.26 6.72 1.68
C ASP A 167 19.51 5.61 0.91
N ALA A 168 18.43 5.05 1.45
CA ALA A 168 17.62 4.04 0.77
C ALA A 168 17.17 4.48 -0.64
N TYR A 169 17.05 3.51 -1.57
CA TYR A 169 16.65 3.79 -2.96
C TYR A 169 15.23 4.30 -3.08
N LEU A 170 14.27 3.70 -2.37
CA LEU A 170 12.84 4.01 -2.52
C LEU A 170 12.52 5.45 -2.10
N ASP A 171 11.99 6.23 -3.04
CA ASP A 171 11.32 7.48 -2.71
C ASP A 171 9.82 7.24 -2.52
N ASP A 172 9.10 6.88 -3.60
CA ASP A 172 7.66 6.63 -3.49
C ASP A 172 7.12 5.79 -4.65
N VAL A 173 5.88 5.31 -4.50
CA VAL A 173 5.13 4.61 -5.55
C VAL A 173 4.59 5.62 -6.56
N THR A 174 4.75 5.34 -7.86
CA THR A 174 4.28 6.19 -8.95
C THR A 174 3.20 5.55 -9.82
N GLY A 175 3.04 4.23 -9.74
CA GLY A 175 2.02 3.54 -10.51
C GLY A 175 1.81 2.10 -10.11
N LEU A 176 0.62 1.58 -10.43
CA LEU A 176 0.22 0.19 -10.26
C LEU A 176 -0.30 -0.34 -11.60
N THR A 177 0.01 -1.58 -11.92
CA THR A 177 -0.58 -2.31 -13.05
C THR A 177 -1.37 -3.50 -12.53
N LEU A 178 -2.66 -3.55 -12.85
CA LEU A 178 -3.61 -4.56 -12.41
C LEU A 178 -4.10 -5.38 -13.60
N ALA A 179 -4.14 -6.70 -13.47
CA ALA A 179 -4.70 -7.60 -14.47
C ALA A 179 -6.04 -8.17 -13.97
N LEU A 180 -7.10 -7.92 -14.72
CA LEU A 180 -8.48 -8.24 -14.34
C LEU A 180 -9.25 -8.86 -15.50
N PRO A 181 -10.28 -9.70 -15.23
CA PRO A 181 -11.31 -10.02 -16.22
C PRO A 181 -11.97 -8.76 -16.76
N ALA A 182 -12.48 -8.81 -17.98
CA ALA A 182 -12.98 -7.63 -18.68
C ALA A 182 -14.11 -6.91 -17.92
N ASP A 183 -15.04 -7.65 -17.33
CA ASP A 183 -16.17 -7.12 -16.55
C ASP A 183 -15.73 -6.49 -15.22
N GLU A 184 -14.75 -7.09 -14.55
CA GLU A 184 -14.15 -6.53 -13.34
C GLU A 184 -13.32 -5.28 -13.65
N MET A 185 -12.59 -5.29 -14.75
CA MET A 185 -11.82 -4.15 -15.24
C MET A 185 -12.71 -2.94 -15.52
N GLU A 186 -13.87 -3.15 -16.18
CA GLU A 186 -14.82 -2.08 -16.45
C GLU A 186 -15.33 -1.43 -15.14
N ARG A 187 -15.74 -2.24 -14.15
CA ARG A 187 -16.16 -1.75 -12.84
C ARG A 187 -15.06 -0.97 -12.12
N MET A 188 -13.82 -1.50 -12.14
CA MET A 188 -12.67 -0.81 -11.55
C MET A 188 -12.34 0.50 -12.26
N MET A 189 -12.39 0.54 -13.58
CA MET A 189 -12.19 1.77 -14.35
C MET A 189 -13.25 2.82 -14.02
N HIS A 190 -14.51 2.42 -13.88
CA HIS A 190 -15.59 3.31 -13.46
C HIS A 190 -15.31 3.90 -12.06
N TRP A 191 -14.97 3.04 -11.09
CA TRP A 191 -14.57 3.46 -9.74
C TRP A 191 -13.39 4.44 -9.76
N MET A 192 -12.31 4.12 -10.49
CA MET A 192 -11.15 5.00 -10.64
C MET A 192 -11.52 6.34 -11.32
N GLY A 193 -12.49 6.33 -12.22
CA GLY A 193 -13.03 7.57 -12.84
C GLY A 193 -13.72 8.49 -11.83
N GLN A 194 -14.31 7.94 -10.78
CA GLN A 194 -14.91 8.71 -9.67
C GLN A 194 -13.86 9.14 -8.65
N VAL A 195 -12.94 8.24 -8.28
CA VAL A 195 -11.85 8.49 -7.31
C VAL A 195 -10.84 9.51 -7.87
N LYS A 196 -10.50 9.42 -9.15
CA LYS A 196 -9.49 10.25 -9.84
C LYS A 196 -8.17 10.35 -9.06
N PRO A 197 -7.54 9.22 -8.75
CA PRO A 197 -6.32 9.24 -7.96
C PRO A 197 -5.17 9.91 -8.72
N ALA A 198 -4.27 10.57 -7.99
CA ALA A 198 -3.09 11.20 -8.59
C ALA A 198 -2.03 10.17 -9.06
N VAL A 199 -2.05 8.94 -8.53
CA VAL A 199 -1.16 7.85 -8.95
C VAL A 199 -1.65 7.23 -10.27
N THR A 200 -0.73 6.78 -11.12
CA THR A 200 -1.09 6.09 -12.37
C THR A 200 -1.58 4.67 -12.09
N ILE A 201 -2.82 4.36 -12.44
CA ILE A 201 -3.36 3.00 -12.41
C ILE A 201 -3.54 2.52 -13.85
N ARG A 202 -2.88 1.41 -14.20
CA ARG A 202 -3.01 0.75 -15.50
C ARG A 202 -3.78 -0.56 -15.35
N PHE A 203 -4.67 -0.83 -16.29
CA PHE A 203 -5.41 -2.08 -16.36
C PHE A 203 -4.96 -2.88 -17.57
N LEU A 204 -4.79 -4.19 -17.35
CA LEU A 204 -4.49 -5.15 -18.40
C LEU A 204 -5.60 -6.21 -18.40
N PRO A 205 -5.95 -6.76 -19.57
CA PRO A 205 -6.77 -7.96 -19.63
C PRO A 205 -6.09 -9.11 -18.87
N MET A 206 -6.86 -9.90 -18.17
CA MET A 206 -6.35 -11.09 -17.51
C MET A 206 -5.84 -12.08 -18.55
N GLY A 207 -4.53 -12.33 -18.53
CA GLY A 207 -3.86 -13.34 -19.35
C GLY A 207 -3.50 -14.57 -18.52
N GLN A 208 -2.43 -15.29 -18.94
CA GLN A 208 -1.86 -16.34 -18.13
C GLN A 208 -1.10 -15.75 -16.93
N GLY A 209 -1.61 -15.92 -15.75
CA GLY A 209 -0.97 -15.48 -14.51
C GLY A 209 -1.97 -15.09 -13.44
N PRO A 210 -1.52 -14.75 -12.22
CA PRO A 210 -2.42 -14.47 -11.11
C PRO A 210 -3.29 -13.23 -11.41
N HIS A 211 -4.51 -13.26 -10.92
CA HIS A 211 -5.42 -12.13 -10.86
C HIS A 211 -4.87 -11.05 -9.92
N GLY A 212 -5.07 -9.77 -10.23
CA GLY A 212 -4.73 -8.65 -9.36
C GLY A 212 -3.45 -7.91 -9.75
N LEU A 213 -2.60 -7.60 -8.79
CA LEU A 213 -1.40 -6.78 -9.01
C LEU A 213 -0.35 -7.52 -9.85
N ARG A 214 0.11 -6.85 -10.91
CA ARG A 214 1.15 -7.35 -11.83
C ARG A 214 2.46 -6.63 -11.69
N SER A 215 2.41 -5.34 -11.46
CA SER A 215 3.62 -4.58 -11.22
C SER A 215 3.36 -3.30 -10.46
N VAL A 216 4.41 -2.83 -9.81
CA VAL A 216 4.47 -1.54 -9.12
C VAL A 216 5.60 -0.74 -9.72
N SER A 217 5.34 0.51 -10.07
CA SER A 217 6.35 1.47 -10.51
C SER A 217 6.74 2.39 -9.36
N PHE A 218 8.02 2.67 -9.24
CA PHE A 218 8.58 3.51 -8.18
C PHE A 218 9.43 4.64 -8.74
N ARG A 219 9.50 5.73 -8.02
CA ARG A 219 10.53 6.74 -8.09
C ARG A 219 11.60 6.43 -7.03
N LEU A 220 12.86 6.62 -7.41
CA LEU A 220 14.02 6.41 -6.54
C LEU A 220 14.65 7.74 -6.13
N ARG A 221 15.19 7.80 -4.92
CA ARG A 221 15.94 8.96 -4.40
C ARG A 221 17.29 9.11 -5.07
N LYS A 222 17.96 7.97 -5.32
CA LYS A 222 19.25 7.90 -5.99
C LYS A 222 19.19 6.97 -7.19
N ALA A 223 20.03 7.23 -8.20
CA ALA A 223 20.20 6.31 -9.33
C ALA A 223 21.13 5.16 -8.92
N PRO A 224 20.86 3.91 -9.29
CA PRO A 224 21.89 2.88 -9.30
C PRO A 224 22.92 3.21 -10.41
N ALA A 225 24.16 2.78 -10.22
CA ALA A 225 25.23 3.02 -11.21
C ALA A 225 24.89 2.39 -12.59
N GLU A 226 24.25 1.23 -12.57
CA GLU A 226 23.77 0.51 -13.73
C GLU A 226 22.40 -0.11 -13.44
N ARG A 227 21.76 -0.70 -14.46
CA ARG A 227 20.51 -1.44 -14.26
C ARG A 227 20.74 -2.64 -13.34
N MET A 228 20.03 -2.67 -12.23
CA MET A 228 20.10 -3.72 -11.23
C MET A 228 18.80 -4.51 -11.20
N THR A 229 18.89 -5.85 -11.18
CA THR A 229 17.73 -6.74 -11.11
C THR A 229 17.90 -7.71 -9.95
N VAL A 230 16.89 -7.76 -9.08
CA VAL A 230 16.83 -8.66 -7.93
C VAL A 230 15.58 -9.55 -8.05
N ARG A 231 15.74 -10.85 -7.83
CA ARG A 231 14.67 -11.85 -7.96
C ARG A 231 14.28 -12.38 -6.57
N PHE A 232 12.97 -12.52 -6.36
CA PHE A 232 12.38 -13.10 -5.17
C PHE A 232 11.44 -14.24 -5.59
N GLY A 233 11.87 -15.47 -5.40
CA GLY A 233 11.13 -16.64 -5.91
C GLY A 233 11.08 -16.72 -7.44
N ALA A 234 10.07 -17.40 -7.97
CA ALA A 234 9.98 -17.71 -9.38
C ALA A 234 9.50 -16.55 -10.27
N ARG A 235 8.64 -15.68 -9.73
CA ARG A 235 7.93 -14.67 -10.53
C ARG A 235 8.17 -13.23 -10.09
N SER A 236 8.63 -12.99 -8.90
CA SER A 236 8.78 -11.64 -8.36
C SER A 236 10.17 -11.08 -8.71
N VAL A 237 10.19 -9.97 -9.45
CA VAL A 237 11.41 -9.37 -9.99
C VAL A 237 11.39 -7.86 -9.79
N LEU A 238 12.33 -7.33 -9.01
CA LEU A 238 12.55 -5.90 -8.84
C LEU A 238 13.69 -5.44 -9.72
N THR A 239 13.42 -4.48 -10.61
CA THR A 239 14.42 -3.86 -11.49
C THR A 239 14.54 -2.38 -11.18
N LEU A 240 15.76 -1.93 -10.81
CA LEU A 240 16.11 -0.52 -10.63
C LEU A 240 16.87 -0.04 -11.87
N ARG A 241 16.65 1.24 -12.25
CA ARG A 241 17.22 1.84 -13.47
C ARG A 241 18.00 3.11 -13.17
N PRO A 242 19.00 3.46 -14.01
CA PRO A 242 19.80 4.68 -13.85
C PRO A 242 19.00 6.00 -13.94
N ASP A 243 17.81 5.97 -14.54
CA ASP A 243 16.90 7.11 -14.64
C ASP A 243 16.11 7.40 -13.34
N LYS A 244 16.50 6.80 -12.22
CA LYS A 244 15.81 6.88 -10.92
C LYS A 244 14.39 6.30 -10.93
N THR A 245 14.12 5.34 -11.77
CA THR A 245 12.88 4.57 -11.74
C THR A 245 13.14 3.12 -11.33
N ALA A 246 12.12 2.47 -10.78
CA ALA A 246 12.13 1.03 -10.59
C ALA A 246 10.77 0.44 -10.90
N ILE A 247 10.76 -0.85 -11.23
CA ILE A 247 9.56 -1.64 -11.40
C ILE A 247 9.70 -2.97 -10.63
N TRP A 248 8.67 -3.34 -9.89
CA TRP A 248 8.55 -4.64 -9.24
C TRP A 248 7.42 -5.42 -9.91
N GLU A 249 7.75 -6.51 -10.54
CA GLU A 249 6.84 -7.40 -11.28
C GLU A 249 6.55 -8.67 -10.45
N PHE A 250 5.30 -9.20 -10.59
CA PHE A 250 4.79 -10.36 -9.85
C PHE A 250 4.23 -11.44 -10.77
#